data_43420363d37aae97016ff94d26f77e30
#
_entry.id   43420363d37aae97016ff94d26f77e30
#
_cell.length_a   1.000
_cell.length_b   1.000
_cell.length_c   1.000
_cell.angle_alpha   90.00
_cell.angle_beta   90.00
_cell.angle_gamma   90.00
#
_symmetry.space_group_name_H-M   'P 1'
#
loop_
_entity.id
_entity.type
_entity.pdbx_description
1 polymer ?
#
loop_
_entity_poly.entity_id
_entity_poly.type
_entity_poly.pdbx_seq_one_letter_code
_entity_poly.pdbx_strand_id
1 'polypeptide(L)'
;VQDANNQGGYFSGCSLWDSDTSIYARVHQNDGMLGSHIDMIHQSPYSEGIASAGGNVYWLFDGFHNAICKYDFVAPHEEGGDNHSDGKVWRHSDVAVDRVPGLSSHLEIDPVSGWLYIADTGNQRILRMDPNSGVFAQNLPPYGESLALYWRMTGTDWNIVADTDLTYPTGLDIYDNRLLISDFSNGDIIIYDITQDPVVELGRIETGLNNEVMGLNVSPDGDIWYVCTNANQLYQITADHLLSGDLTGDGLLNISDVIRMVNIILGIITDPSEQELEAGDINADTFIDVFDVVLLVDLILGN
;
A
#
# COMPACT_ATOMS: atom_id res chain seq x y z
N VAL A 1 14.34 -5.79 -2.34
CA VAL A 1 14.82 -5.94 -3.74
C VAL A 1 15.54 -7.26 -3.88
N GLN A 2 15.04 -8.11 -4.76
CA GLN A 2 15.63 -9.41 -5.03
C GLN A 2 16.74 -9.30 -6.07
N ASP A 3 17.88 -9.97 -5.85
CA ASP A 3 18.95 -10.07 -6.83
C ASP A 3 18.59 -11.10 -7.94
N ALA A 4 19.00 -10.85 -9.19
CA ALA A 4 18.84 -11.79 -10.30
C ALA A 4 19.92 -12.88 -10.28
N ASN A 5 20.08 -13.56 -9.19
CA ASN A 5 21.05 -14.63 -9.06
C ASN A 5 20.46 -15.94 -9.56
N ASN A 6 20.64 -16.23 -10.84
CA ASN A 6 20.21 -17.49 -11.43
C ASN A 6 21.26 -18.59 -11.14
N GLN A 7 20.99 -19.36 -10.08
CA GLN A 7 21.81 -20.51 -9.73
C GLN A 7 21.07 -21.81 -10.09
N GLY A 8 21.71 -22.63 -10.90
CA GLY A 8 21.15 -23.94 -11.27
C GLY A 8 19.93 -23.89 -12.19
N GLY A 9 19.65 -22.77 -12.83
CA GLY A 9 18.58 -22.60 -13.80
C GLY A 9 17.27 -22.01 -13.26
N TYR A 10 17.24 -21.57 -12.01
CA TYR A 10 16.14 -20.81 -11.41
C TYR A 10 16.67 -19.68 -10.53
N PHE A 11 15.83 -18.75 -10.20
CA PHE A 11 16.20 -17.60 -9.37
C PHE A 11 15.87 -17.87 -7.89
N SER A 12 16.75 -17.46 -7.01
CA SER A 12 16.42 -17.37 -5.58
C SER A 12 15.49 -16.20 -5.38
N GLY A 13 14.23 -16.48 -5.12
CA GLY A 13 13.18 -15.47 -4.97
C GLY A 13 12.98 -14.99 -3.54
N CYS A 14 12.08 -14.03 -3.39
CA CYS A 14 11.53 -13.70 -2.11
C CYS A 14 10.78 -14.92 -1.57
N SER A 15 10.99 -15.23 -0.30
CA SER A 15 10.27 -16.31 0.39
C SER A 15 9.01 -15.76 1.04
N LEU A 16 7.94 -16.51 0.96
CA LEU A 16 6.68 -16.24 1.65
C LEU A 16 6.65 -17.08 2.93
N TRP A 17 6.20 -16.48 4.02
CA TRP A 17 6.20 -17.07 5.34
C TRP A 17 4.81 -17.00 5.95
N ASP A 18 4.46 -17.98 6.78
CA ASP A 18 3.23 -17.95 7.54
C ASP A 18 3.29 -16.83 8.60
N SER A 19 2.17 -16.13 8.82
CA SER A 19 2.04 -15.13 9.88
C SER A 19 1.87 -15.75 11.27
N ASP A 20 1.54 -17.05 11.36
CA ASP A 20 1.50 -17.77 12.61
C ASP A 20 2.92 -17.97 13.17
N THR A 21 3.22 -17.29 14.26
CA THR A 21 4.54 -17.35 14.91
C THR A 21 4.90 -18.75 15.41
N SER A 22 3.96 -19.67 15.55
CA SER A 22 4.22 -21.07 15.87
C SER A 22 4.78 -21.87 14.69
N ILE A 23 4.57 -21.36 13.47
CA ILE A 23 5.06 -21.93 12.20
C ILE A 23 6.28 -21.15 11.72
N TYR A 24 6.24 -19.82 11.82
CA TYR A 24 7.27 -18.92 11.32
C TYR A 24 8.67 -19.23 11.86
N ALA A 25 9.66 -19.19 10.97
CA ALA A 25 11.09 -19.36 11.27
C ALA A 25 11.47 -20.71 11.89
N ARG A 26 10.66 -21.75 11.74
CA ARG A 26 11.09 -23.11 12.10
C ARG A 26 12.21 -23.60 11.18
N VAL A 27 13.11 -24.38 11.73
CA VAL A 27 14.14 -25.07 10.95
C VAL A 27 13.54 -26.36 10.39
N HIS A 28 13.74 -26.60 9.09
CA HIS A 28 13.32 -27.85 8.46
C HIS A 28 13.96 -29.04 9.15
N GLN A 29 13.17 -30.07 9.49
CA GLN A 29 13.61 -31.17 10.37
C GLN A 29 14.66 -32.08 9.75
N ASN A 30 14.76 -32.13 8.41
CA ASN A 30 15.62 -33.07 7.70
C ASN A 30 17.01 -32.50 7.41
N ASP A 31 17.10 -31.24 6.97
CA ASP A 31 18.37 -30.66 6.54
C ASP A 31 18.66 -29.29 7.15
N GLY A 32 17.64 -28.59 7.66
CA GLY A 32 17.77 -27.28 8.26
C GLY A 32 18.05 -26.16 7.28
N MET A 33 17.99 -26.42 5.96
CA MET A 33 18.42 -25.48 4.91
C MET A 33 17.30 -24.58 4.44
N LEU A 34 16.08 -25.09 4.29
CA LEU A 34 14.98 -24.35 3.66
C LEU A 34 14.10 -23.59 4.67
N GLY A 35 14.28 -23.86 5.96
CA GLY A 35 13.51 -23.21 7.01
C GLY A 35 12.02 -23.55 6.93
N SER A 36 11.17 -22.64 7.37
CA SER A 36 9.71 -22.81 7.37
C SER A 36 8.98 -21.92 6.36
N HIS A 37 9.66 -21.54 5.26
CA HIS A 37 8.96 -20.86 4.19
C HIS A 37 7.86 -21.77 3.60
N ILE A 38 6.80 -21.17 3.11
CA ILE A 38 5.62 -21.87 2.58
C ILE A 38 5.51 -21.80 1.08
N ASP A 39 6.12 -20.78 0.47
CA ASP A 39 6.23 -20.61 -0.96
C ASP A 39 7.39 -19.66 -1.31
N MET A 40 7.83 -19.66 -2.56
CA MET A 40 8.96 -18.88 -3.01
C MET A 40 8.77 -18.36 -4.45
N ILE A 41 9.18 -17.12 -4.70
CA ILE A 41 9.04 -16.48 -6.01
C ILE A 41 10.29 -16.75 -6.84
N HIS A 42 10.23 -17.73 -7.74
CA HIS A 42 11.38 -18.12 -8.54
C HIS A 42 11.37 -17.60 -9.98
N GLN A 43 10.20 -17.15 -10.49
CA GLN A 43 10.06 -16.79 -11.91
C GLN A 43 10.25 -15.29 -12.17
N SER A 44 10.37 -14.46 -11.12
CA SER A 44 10.44 -13.00 -11.21
C SER A 44 11.66 -12.45 -10.45
N PRO A 45 12.86 -12.53 -11.03
CA PRO A 45 14.05 -11.91 -10.45
C PRO A 45 13.93 -10.38 -10.44
N TYR A 46 14.62 -9.74 -9.51
CA TYR A 46 14.47 -8.31 -9.25
C TYR A 46 13.02 -7.92 -8.95
N SER A 47 12.35 -8.72 -8.11
CA SER A 47 11.03 -8.34 -7.57
C SER A 47 11.17 -7.09 -6.70
N GLU A 48 10.49 -6.01 -7.07
CA GLU A 48 10.65 -4.70 -6.44
C GLU A 48 9.48 -4.36 -5.49
N GLY A 49 8.35 -5.01 -5.67
CA GLY A 49 7.15 -4.86 -4.86
C GLY A 49 6.23 -6.06 -4.95
N ILE A 50 5.34 -6.19 -3.96
CA ILE A 50 4.36 -7.28 -3.86
C ILE A 50 3.05 -6.73 -3.28
N ALA A 51 1.92 -7.15 -3.85
CA ALA A 51 0.58 -6.89 -3.34
C ALA A 51 -0.18 -8.20 -3.14
N SER A 52 -0.90 -8.33 -2.03
CA SER A 52 -1.75 -9.50 -1.76
C SER A 52 -3.09 -9.38 -2.49
N ALA A 53 -3.50 -10.47 -3.15
CA ALA A 53 -4.83 -10.59 -3.75
C ALA A 53 -5.78 -11.49 -2.93
N GLY A 54 -5.37 -11.79 -1.69
CA GLY A 54 -6.09 -12.70 -0.80
C GLY A 54 -5.77 -14.19 -1.05
N GLY A 55 -5.97 -15.01 -0.04
CA GLY A 55 -5.52 -16.40 -0.08
C GLY A 55 -4.01 -16.48 -0.32
N ASN A 56 -3.57 -17.42 -1.17
CA ASN A 56 -2.17 -17.58 -1.53
C ASN A 56 -1.89 -17.00 -2.94
N VAL A 57 -2.46 -15.82 -3.24
CA VAL A 57 -2.37 -15.12 -4.53
C VAL A 57 -1.72 -13.77 -4.35
N TYR A 58 -0.73 -13.46 -5.19
CA TYR A 58 0.06 -12.24 -5.10
C TYR A 58 0.30 -11.61 -6.47
N TRP A 59 0.41 -10.28 -6.50
CA TRP A 59 0.89 -9.52 -7.64
C TRP A 59 2.29 -9.00 -7.37
N LEU A 60 3.13 -9.00 -8.39
CA LEU A 60 4.54 -8.65 -8.30
C LEU A 60 4.97 -7.70 -9.41
N PHE A 61 5.85 -6.78 -9.03
CA PHE A 61 6.66 -6.03 -9.98
C PHE A 61 7.90 -6.87 -10.36
N ASP A 62 7.93 -7.37 -11.58
CA ASP A 62 9.04 -8.17 -12.11
C ASP A 62 10.03 -7.27 -12.85
N GLY A 63 11.06 -6.80 -12.15
CA GLY A 63 12.05 -5.88 -12.68
C GLY A 63 13.03 -6.51 -13.66
N PHE A 64 13.07 -7.86 -13.80
CA PHE A 64 13.91 -8.52 -14.80
C PHE A 64 13.22 -8.62 -16.16
N HIS A 65 11.94 -8.90 -16.17
CA HIS A 65 11.17 -9.03 -17.41
C HIS A 65 10.40 -7.74 -17.76
N ASN A 66 10.54 -6.69 -16.96
CA ASN A 66 9.85 -5.42 -17.17
C ASN A 66 8.33 -5.60 -17.30
N ALA A 67 7.73 -6.33 -16.36
CA ALA A 67 6.35 -6.78 -16.43
C ALA A 67 5.71 -6.84 -15.04
N ILE A 68 4.39 -6.95 -15.02
CA ILE A 68 3.64 -7.27 -13.81
C ILE A 68 3.26 -8.75 -13.85
N CYS A 69 3.49 -9.47 -12.74
CA CYS A 69 3.21 -10.89 -12.65
C CYS A 69 2.18 -11.19 -11.56
N LYS A 70 1.22 -12.06 -11.87
CA LYS A 70 0.35 -12.68 -10.88
C LYS A 70 0.89 -14.07 -10.54
N TYR A 71 0.97 -14.37 -9.27
CA TYR A 71 1.26 -15.69 -8.73
C TYR A 71 0.04 -16.21 -7.98
N ASP A 72 -0.35 -17.45 -8.25
CA ASP A 72 -1.31 -18.22 -7.48
C ASP A 72 -0.61 -19.52 -7.08
N PHE A 73 -0.20 -19.60 -5.83
CA PHE A 73 0.48 -20.78 -5.31
C PHE A 73 -0.47 -21.93 -4.94
N VAL A 74 -1.78 -21.70 -5.08
CA VAL A 74 -2.85 -22.65 -4.81
C VAL A 74 -2.83 -23.12 -3.34
N ALA A 75 -2.05 -24.16 -3.04
CA ALA A 75 -1.82 -24.61 -1.68
C ALA A 75 -0.36 -24.31 -1.27
N PRO A 76 -0.12 -23.77 -0.07
CA PRO A 76 1.24 -23.67 0.42
C PRO A 76 1.82 -25.10 0.57
N HIS A 77 3.10 -25.27 0.26
CA HIS A 77 3.74 -26.56 0.53
C HIS A 77 3.99 -26.75 2.04
N GLU A 78 4.36 -27.96 2.43
CA GLU A 78 4.78 -28.22 3.81
C GLU A 78 5.99 -27.37 4.21
N GLU A 79 6.09 -27.01 5.48
CA GLU A 79 7.18 -26.20 6.00
C GLU A 79 8.55 -26.71 5.53
N GLY A 80 9.33 -25.82 4.88
CA GLY A 80 10.64 -26.14 4.34
C GLY A 80 10.62 -27.12 3.17
N GLY A 81 9.46 -27.33 2.56
CA GLY A 81 9.34 -28.04 1.29
C GLY A 81 9.89 -27.25 0.10
N ASP A 82 9.82 -27.83 -1.08
CA ASP A 82 10.31 -27.23 -2.33
C ASP A 82 9.38 -27.53 -3.52
N ASN A 83 8.21 -28.05 -3.26
CA ASN A 83 7.27 -28.45 -4.31
C ASN A 83 6.28 -27.32 -4.67
N HIS A 84 6.60 -26.56 -5.69
CA HIS A 84 5.75 -25.50 -6.24
C HIS A 84 5.01 -25.92 -7.50
N SER A 85 4.89 -27.21 -7.79
CA SER A 85 4.37 -27.74 -9.07
C SER A 85 2.89 -27.46 -9.34
N ASP A 86 2.11 -27.06 -8.32
CA ASP A 86 0.73 -26.59 -8.44
C ASP A 86 0.64 -25.08 -8.70
N GLY A 87 1.74 -24.36 -8.54
CA GLY A 87 1.83 -22.91 -8.73
C GLY A 87 1.51 -22.48 -10.16
N LYS A 88 0.88 -21.33 -10.27
CA LYS A 88 0.47 -20.71 -11.54
C LYS A 88 1.00 -19.30 -11.62
N VAL A 89 1.57 -18.94 -12.77
CA VAL A 89 2.13 -17.61 -13.00
C VAL A 89 1.60 -17.02 -14.31
N TRP A 90 1.07 -15.79 -14.24
CA TRP A 90 0.65 -14.99 -15.39
C TRP A 90 1.52 -13.74 -15.46
N ARG A 91 2.29 -13.61 -16.56
CA ARG A 91 3.11 -12.42 -16.83
C ARG A 91 2.39 -11.50 -17.79
N HIS A 92 1.98 -10.34 -17.34
CA HIS A 92 1.36 -9.26 -18.11
C HIS A 92 2.45 -8.41 -18.76
N SER A 93 2.99 -8.89 -19.89
CA SER A 93 4.14 -8.26 -20.55
C SER A 93 3.80 -7.01 -21.36
N ASP A 94 2.52 -6.71 -21.54
CA ASP A 94 2.03 -5.50 -22.17
C ASP A 94 1.84 -4.35 -21.16
N VAL A 95 1.89 -4.64 -19.87
CA VAL A 95 2.06 -3.64 -18.80
C VAL A 95 3.56 -3.44 -18.60
N ALA A 96 4.16 -2.69 -19.52
CA ALA A 96 5.60 -2.48 -19.52
C ALA A 96 6.01 -1.52 -18.41
N VAL A 97 6.75 -2.01 -17.43
CA VAL A 97 7.29 -1.25 -16.30
C VAL A 97 8.82 -1.27 -16.32
N ASP A 98 9.45 -0.33 -15.65
CA ASP A 98 10.90 -0.30 -15.50
C ASP A 98 11.30 -0.02 -14.06
N ARG A 99 12.39 -0.64 -13.61
CA ARG A 99 12.90 -0.49 -12.25
C ARG A 99 14.08 0.47 -12.19
N VAL A 100 14.33 1.03 -11.03
CA VAL A 100 15.59 1.70 -10.69
C VAL A 100 16.35 0.83 -9.70
N PRO A 101 17.57 0.35 -10.04
CA PRO A 101 18.33 -0.50 -9.12
C PRO A 101 18.53 0.13 -7.75
N GLY A 102 18.12 -0.59 -6.69
CA GLY A 102 18.22 -0.12 -5.31
C GLY A 102 17.00 0.64 -4.79
N LEU A 103 16.01 0.92 -5.63
CA LEU A 103 14.73 1.50 -5.22
C LEU A 103 13.62 0.45 -5.30
N SER A 104 12.62 0.57 -4.44
CA SER A 104 11.40 -0.25 -4.52
C SER A 104 10.42 0.32 -5.56
N SER A 105 9.52 -0.53 -6.04
CA SER A 105 8.39 -0.18 -6.91
C SER A 105 7.16 -0.90 -6.35
N HIS A 106 6.45 -0.25 -5.45
CA HIS A 106 5.33 -0.87 -4.75
C HIS A 106 4.12 -1.05 -5.65
N LEU A 107 3.24 -1.97 -5.23
CA LEU A 107 1.92 -2.19 -5.81
C LEU A 107 0.91 -2.34 -4.68
N GLU A 108 -0.33 -1.94 -4.94
CA GLU A 108 -1.45 -2.15 -4.02
C GLU A 108 -2.75 -2.34 -4.79
N ILE A 109 -3.63 -3.21 -4.27
CA ILE A 109 -4.97 -3.42 -4.83
C ILE A 109 -5.93 -2.51 -4.06
N ASP A 110 -6.61 -1.63 -4.78
CA ASP A 110 -7.70 -0.88 -4.19
C ASP A 110 -8.86 -1.83 -3.82
N PRO A 111 -9.19 -1.98 -2.54
CA PRO A 111 -10.23 -2.91 -2.11
C PRO A 111 -11.64 -2.49 -2.56
N VAL A 112 -11.82 -1.24 -2.98
CA VAL A 112 -13.11 -0.69 -3.40
C VAL A 112 -13.34 -0.93 -4.89
N SER A 113 -12.40 -0.51 -5.74
CA SER A 113 -12.51 -0.63 -7.20
C SER A 113 -11.97 -1.96 -7.74
N GLY A 114 -11.07 -2.60 -7.00
CA GLY A 114 -10.37 -3.81 -7.43
C GLY A 114 -9.22 -3.54 -8.41
N TRP A 115 -8.88 -2.27 -8.72
CA TRP A 115 -7.73 -1.94 -9.55
C TRP A 115 -6.42 -2.17 -8.81
N LEU A 116 -5.41 -2.67 -9.51
CA LEU A 116 -4.04 -2.75 -9.02
C LEU A 116 -3.30 -1.47 -9.41
N TYR A 117 -2.87 -0.69 -8.41
CA TYR A 117 -2.02 0.49 -8.59
C TYR A 117 -0.55 0.09 -8.48
N ILE A 118 0.31 0.74 -9.27
CA ILE A 118 1.70 0.35 -9.46
C ILE A 118 2.59 1.60 -9.53
N ALA A 119 3.58 1.69 -8.66
CA ALA A 119 4.66 2.66 -8.78
C ALA A 119 5.67 2.16 -9.84
N ASP A 120 5.66 2.76 -11.01
CA ASP A 120 6.58 2.46 -12.11
C ASP A 120 7.78 3.41 -12.04
N THR A 121 8.67 3.12 -11.08
CA THR A 121 9.75 3.99 -10.64
C THR A 121 10.68 4.41 -11.78
N GLY A 122 11.06 3.47 -12.65
CA GLY A 122 11.98 3.75 -13.75
C GLY A 122 11.37 4.57 -14.87
N ASN A 123 10.05 4.51 -15.06
CA ASN A 123 9.32 5.33 -16.01
C ASN A 123 8.70 6.59 -15.39
N GLN A 124 8.97 6.86 -14.11
CA GLN A 124 8.57 8.11 -13.43
C GLN A 124 7.04 8.33 -13.45
N ARG A 125 6.27 7.26 -13.18
CA ARG A 125 4.81 7.33 -13.30
C ARG A 125 4.11 6.34 -12.34
N ILE A 126 2.83 6.55 -12.17
CA ILE A 126 1.92 5.61 -11.52
C ILE A 126 0.98 5.04 -12.56
N LEU A 127 0.83 3.73 -12.53
CA LEU A 127 -0.11 2.99 -13.36
C LEU A 127 -1.25 2.42 -12.51
N ARG A 128 -2.38 2.13 -13.17
CA ARG A 128 -3.35 1.16 -12.68
C ARG A 128 -3.66 0.14 -13.76
N MET A 129 -3.95 -1.09 -13.36
CA MET A 129 -4.42 -2.16 -14.25
C MET A 129 -5.59 -2.92 -13.65
N ASP A 130 -6.50 -3.41 -14.51
CA ASP A 130 -7.54 -4.35 -14.08
C ASP A 130 -6.92 -5.75 -13.92
N PRO A 131 -6.85 -6.30 -12.67
CA PRO A 131 -6.29 -7.62 -12.38
C PRO A 131 -7.03 -8.78 -13.04
N ASN A 132 -8.26 -8.55 -13.53
CA ASN A 132 -9.10 -9.56 -14.16
C ASN A 132 -9.05 -9.49 -15.70
N SER A 133 -8.28 -8.56 -16.25
CA SER A 133 -8.13 -8.37 -17.68
C SER A 133 -6.94 -9.15 -18.25
N GLY A 134 -6.80 -9.09 -19.57
CA GLY A 134 -5.76 -9.81 -20.30
C GLY A 134 -6.19 -11.21 -20.72
N VAL A 135 -5.56 -11.67 -21.79
CA VAL A 135 -5.82 -12.98 -22.39
C VAL A 135 -4.51 -13.74 -22.58
N PHE A 136 -4.60 -15.07 -22.63
CA PHE A 136 -3.46 -15.93 -22.93
C PHE A 136 -2.84 -15.58 -24.29
N ALA A 137 -1.52 -15.40 -24.31
CA ALA A 137 -0.76 -15.18 -25.53
C ALA A 137 0.16 -16.36 -25.86
N GLN A 138 0.87 -16.87 -24.85
CA GLN A 138 1.80 -18.00 -25.09
C GLN A 138 2.21 -18.67 -23.77
N ASN A 139 2.60 -19.95 -23.83
CA ASN A 139 3.27 -20.63 -22.73
C ASN A 139 4.71 -20.12 -22.57
N LEU A 140 5.17 -19.96 -21.35
CA LEU A 140 6.55 -19.63 -21.02
C LEU A 140 7.22 -20.85 -20.39
N PRO A 141 8.52 -21.07 -20.64
CA PRO A 141 9.28 -22.09 -19.94
C PRO A 141 9.58 -21.62 -18.51
N PRO A 142 9.27 -22.38 -17.47
CA PRO A 142 9.65 -22.03 -16.11
C PRO A 142 11.17 -22.17 -15.90
N TYR A 143 11.71 -21.40 -14.97
CA TYR A 143 13.11 -21.45 -14.59
C TYR A 143 13.31 -22.52 -13.52
N GLY A 144 13.88 -23.66 -13.93
CA GLY A 144 14.41 -24.68 -13.02
C GLY A 144 13.42 -25.55 -12.26
N GLU A 145 12.21 -25.10 -12.05
CA GLU A 145 11.18 -25.87 -11.36
C GLU A 145 9.88 -25.98 -12.13
N SER A 146 9.08 -27.01 -11.78
CA SER A 146 7.82 -27.25 -12.44
C SER A 146 6.74 -26.29 -11.90
N LEU A 147 5.92 -25.78 -12.81
CA LEU A 147 4.70 -25.05 -12.50
C LEU A 147 3.52 -25.70 -13.22
N ALA A 148 2.34 -25.63 -12.65
CA ALA A 148 1.09 -26.04 -13.31
C ALA A 148 0.81 -25.14 -14.52
N LEU A 149 1.23 -23.86 -14.46
CA LEU A 149 1.00 -22.90 -15.51
C LEU A 149 2.03 -21.77 -15.44
N TYR A 150 2.61 -21.42 -16.62
CA TYR A 150 3.37 -20.20 -16.77
C TYR A 150 3.03 -19.55 -18.11
N TRP A 151 2.28 -18.46 -18.08
CA TRP A 151 1.72 -17.83 -19.25
C TRP A 151 2.19 -16.39 -19.43
N ARG A 152 2.45 -16.02 -20.68
CA ARG A 152 2.46 -14.63 -21.08
C ARG A 152 1.04 -14.18 -21.39
N MET A 153 0.64 -13.07 -20.81
CA MET A 153 -0.63 -12.40 -21.03
C MET A 153 -0.47 -11.21 -21.98
N THR A 154 -1.57 -10.80 -22.61
CA THR A 154 -1.66 -9.62 -23.46
C THR A 154 -3.08 -9.09 -23.48
N GLY A 155 -3.29 -7.83 -23.93
CA GLY A 155 -4.61 -7.18 -23.91
C GLY A 155 -5.06 -6.88 -22.50
N THR A 156 -4.11 -6.59 -21.62
CA THR A 156 -4.39 -6.13 -20.25
C THR A 156 -4.98 -4.72 -20.30
N ASP A 157 -6.04 -4.47 -19.58
CA ASP A 157 -6.60 -3.13 -19.41
C ASP A 157 -5.80 -2.37 -18.35
N TRP A 158 -5.08 -1.35 -18.79
CA TRP A 158 -4.26 -0.52 -17.90
C TRP A 158 -4.11 0.90 -18.44
N ASN A 159 -3.85 1.84 -17.56
CA ASN A 159 -3.60 3.23 -17.95
C ASN A 159 -2.66 3.92 -16.97
N ILE A 160 -2.09 5.06 -17.41
CA ILE A 160 -1.31 5.96 -16.56
C ILE A 160 -2.28 6.74 -15.68
N VAL A 161 -2.00 6.77 -14.38
CA VAL A 161 -2.77 7.50 -13.37
C VAL A 161 -2.15 8.88 -13.12
N ALA A 162 -0.82 8.92 -12.96
CA ALA A 162 -0.07 10.15 -12.76
C ALA A 162 1.34 9.99 -13.37
N ASP A 163 1.83 11.03 -14.04
CA ASP A 163 3.18 11.09 -14.65
C ASP A 163 3.78 12.51 -14.62
N THR A 164 3.15 13.42 -13.88
CA THR A 164 3.61 14.81 -13.77
C THR A 164 4.22 15.02 -12.38
N ASP A 165 5.36 15.69 -12.34
CA ASP A 165 6.08 16.05 -11.12
C ASP A 165 6.45 14.85 -10.24
N LEU A 166 6.67 13.68 -10.87
CA LEU A 166 7.20 12.46 -10.30
C LEU A 166 8.61 12.20 -10.83
N THR A 167 9.54 11.87 -9.94
CA THR A 167 10.91 11.53 -10.34
C THR A 167 11.22 10.07 -10.06
N TYR A 168 11.06 9.62 -8.82
CA TYR A 168 11.22 8.24 -8.41
C TYR A 168 10.08 7.83 -7.47
N PRO A 169 8.85 7.60 -7.97
CA PRO A 169 7.78 7.08 -7.14
C PRO A 169 8.15 5.67 -6.67
N THR A 170 8.11 5.43 -5.36
CA THR A 170 8.61 4.17 -4.76
C THR A 170 7.58 3.47 -3.88
N GLY A 171 7.18 4.09 -2.79
CA GLY A 171 6.15 3.58 -1.89
C GLY A 171 4.76 3.96 -2.37
N LEU A 172 3.80 3.10 -2.12
CA LEU A 172 2.41 3.31 -2.51
C LEU A 172 1.50 2.62 -1.51
N ASP A 173 0.43 3.31 -1.10
CA ASP A 173 -0.66 2.73 -0.31
C ASP A 173 -1.98 3.41 -0.62
N ILE A 174 -3.09 2.74 -0.29
CA ILE A 174 -4.45 3.23 -0.55
C ILE A 174 -5.22 3.26 0.75
N TYR A 175 -5.73 4.43 1.09
CA TYR A 175 -6.53 4.66 2.29
C TYR A 175 -7.69 5.63 1.99
N ASP A 176 -8.91 5.24 2.31
CA ASP A 176 -10.12 6.06 2.18
C ASP A 176 -10.23 6.78 0.81
N ASN A 177 -10.18 6.01 -0.27
CA ASN A 177 -10.20 6.49 -1.66
C ASN A 177 -9.08 7.47 -2.02
N ARG A 178 -8.01 7.48 -1.25
CA ARG A 178 -6.80 8.27 -1.51
C ARG A 178 -5.64 7.34 -1.81
N LEU A 179 -4.92 7.67 -2.85
CA LEU A 179 -3.67 7.03 -3.21
C LEU A 179 -2.53 7.88 -2.69
N LEU A 180 -1.74 7.34 -1.78
CA LEU A 180 -0.55 7.98 -1.24
C LEU A 180 0.69 7.41 -1.94
N ILE A 181 1.61 8.27 -2.34
CA ILE A 181 2.81 7.88 -3.07
C ILE A 181 4.01 8.62 -2.48
N SER A 182 5.09 7.89 -2.15
CA SER A 182 6.35 8.53 -1.84
C SER A 182 7.20 8.72 -3.10
N ASP A 183 7.73 9.93 -3.33
CA ASP A 183 8.76 10.17 -4.31
C ASP A 183 10.14 10.21 -3.62
N PHE A 184 10.97 9.23 -3.92
CA PHE A 184 12.29 9.09 -3.31
C PHE A 184 13.18 10.32 -3.55
N SER A 185 13.08 10.97 -4.71
CA SER A 185 13.96 12.04 -5.13
C SER A 185 13.90 13.27 -4.22
N ASN A 186 12.70 13.72 -3.90
CA ASN A 186 12.44 14.91 -3.10
C ASN A 186 11.95 14.59 -1.68
N GLY A 187 11.56 13.34 -1.42
CA GLY A 187 11.02 12.88 -0.16
C GLY A 187 9.57 13.27 0.08
N ASP A 188 8.85 13.74 -0.93
CA ASP A 188 7.45 14.09 -0.80
C ASP A 188 6.57 12.84 -0.68
N ILE A 189 5.49 12.95 0.08
CA ILE A 189 4.37 12.03 0.04
C ILE A 189 3.22 12.77 -0.64
N ILE A 190 2.85 12.29 -1.84
CA ILE A 190 1.85 12.91 -2.70
C ILE A 190 0.54 12.17 -2.51
N ILE A 191 -0.56 12.91 -2.39
CA ILE A 191 -1.89 12.36 -2.10
C ILE A 191 -2.82 12.68 -3.27
N TYR A 192 -3.43 11.64 -3.85
CA TYR A 192 -4.39 11.74 -4.94
C TYR A 192 -5.78 11.26 -4.51
N ASP A 193 -6.83 11.93 -4.98
CA ASP A 193 -8.21 11.44 -4.98
C ASP A 193 -8.40 10.46 -6.16
N ILE A 194 -8.62 9.19 -5.85
CA ILE A 194 -8.83 8.14 -6.86
C ILE A 194 -10.32 7.90 -7.19
N THR A 195 -11.23 8.67 -6.63
CA THR A 195 -12.64 8.66 -7.04
C THR A 195 -12.87 9.40 -8.35
N GLN A 196 -11.91 10.23 -8.76
CA GLN A 196 -11.93 11.02 -9.98
C GLN A 196 -11.20 10.29 -11.13
N ASP A 197 -11.64 10.52 -12.37
CA ASP A 197 -10.94 10.04 -13.57
C ASP A 197 -10.88 11.19 -14.62
N PRO A 198 -9.72 11.79 -14.86
CA PRO A 198 -8.41 11.50 -14.24
C PRO A 198 -8.37 11.79 -12.75
N VAL A 199 -7.46 11.13 -12.04
CA VAL A 199 -7.23 11.37 -10.60
C VAL A 199 -6.81 12.81 -10.34
N VAL A 200 -7.09 13.32 -9.15
CA VAL A 200 -6.79 14.71 -8.77
C VAL A 200 -5.79 14.70 -7.61
N GLU A 201 -4.67 15.40 -7.77
CA GLU A 201 -3.75 15.63 -6.66
C GLU A 201 -4.42 16.54 -5.62
N LEU A 202 -4.51 16.04 -4.38
CA LEU A 202 -5.08 16.79 -3.25
C LEU A 202 -4.03 17.64 -2.53
N GLY A 203 -2.78 17.17 -2.52
CA GLY A 203 -1.68 17.86 -1.88
C GLY A 203 -0.45 16.99 -1.69
N ARG A 204 0.55 17.57 -1.02
CA ARG A 204 1.83 16.92 -0.73
C ARG A 204 2.25 17.18 0.71
N ILE A 205 2.87 16.17 1.32
CA ILE A 205 3.57 16.29 2.58
C ILE A 205 5.06 16.36 2.27
N GLU A 206 5.66 17.51 2.45
CA GLU A 206 7.10 17.73 2.26
C GLU A 206 7.84 17.22 3.52
N THR A 207 8.42 16.03 3.45
CA THR A 207 9.17 15.48 4.60
C THR A 207 10.54 16.14 4.79
N GLY A 208 11.07 16.75 3.74
CA GLY A 208 12.42 17.32 3.71
C GLY A 208 13.55 16.28 3.62
N LEU A 209 13.20 14.99 3.44
CA LEU A 209 14.15 13.86 3.43
C LEU A 209 14.47 13.43 1.99
N ASN A 210 15.21 14.27 1.27
CA ASN A 210 15.56 14.04 -0.13
C ASN A 210 16.42 12.78 -0.29
N ASN A 211 16.07 11.92 -1.25
CA ASN A 211 16.72 10.65 -1.57
C ASN A 211 16.73 9.64 -0.40
N GLU A 212 15.68 9.63 0.41
CA GLU A 212 15.63 8.80 1.61
C GLU A 212 14.28 8.08 1.80
N VAL A 213 13.15 8.70 1.44
CA VAL A 213 11.82 8.11 1.64
C VAL A 213 11.56 7.05 0.57
N MET A 214 11.38 5.79 0.98
CA MET A 214 11.24 4.68 0.02
C MET A 214 9.87 3.99 0.10
N GLY A 215 9.54 3.38 1.22
CA GLY A 215 8.28 2.68 1.40
C GLY A 215 7.35 3.46 2.32
N LEU A 216 6.06 3.39 2.08
CA LEU A 216 5.05 3.93 2.99
C LEU A 216 3.90 2.94 3.18
N ASN A 217 3.17 3.11 4.25
CA ASN A 217 1.93 2.42 4.56
C ASN A 217 1.05 3.32 5.44
N VAL A 218 -0.25 3.23 5.28
CA VAL A 218 -1.23 3.95 6.09
C VAL A 218 -1.90 2.99 7.06
N SER A 219 -1.89 3.30 8.35
CA SER A 219 -2.57 2.49 9.35
C SER A 219 -4.10 2.61 9.22
N PRO A 220 -4.87 1.69 9.82
CA PRO A 220 -6.32 1.80 9.86
C PRO A 220 -6.84 3.10 10.50
N ASP A 221 -6.03 3.73 11.33
CA ASP A 221 -6.35 5.01 11.98
C ASP A 221 -5.95 6.24 11.14
N GLY A 222 -5.41 6.03 9.92
CA GLY A 222 -5.01 7.10 9.01
C GLY A 222 -3.59 7.63 9.22
N ASP A 223 -2.82 7.09 10.16
CA ASP A 223 -1.43 7.46 10.36
C ASP A 223 -0.57 6.96 9.20
N ILE A 224 0.30 7.83 8.69
CA ILE A 224 1.21 7.49 7.60
C ILE A 224 2.55 7.05 8.19
N TRP A 225 2.94 5.82 7.92
CA TRP A 225 4.23 5.27 8.26
C TRP A 225 5.12 5.22 7.02
N TYR A 226 6.36 5.70 7.13
CA TYR A 226 7.28 5.63 6.00
C TYR A 226 8.72 5.32 6.43
N VAL A 227 9.45 4.66 5.53
CA VAL A 227 10.83 4.22 5.78
C VAL A 227 11.81 5.22 5.19
N CYS A 228 12.74 5.68 6.02
CA CYS A 228 13.90 6.47 5.62
C CYS A 228 15.13 5.57 5.53
N THR A 229 15.67 5.41 4.31
CA THR A 229 16.70 4.41 4.03
C THR A 229 18.09 4.83 4.55
N ASN A 230 18.46 6.11 4.46
CA ASN A 230 19.78 6.56 4.92
C ASN A 230 19.89 6.61 6.44
N ALA A 231 18.81 7.04 7.10
CA ALA A 231 18.75 7.07 8.56
C ALA A 231 18.50 5.69 9.17
N ASN A 232 18.05 4.68 8.38
CA ASN A 232 17.58 3.40 8.85
C ASN A 232 16.49 3.55 9.92
N GLN A 233 15.52 4.43 9.67
CA GLN A 233 14.46 4.79 10.59
C GLN A 233 13.09 4.61 9.95
N LEU A 234 12.12 4.31 10.80
CA LEU A 234 10.70 4.36 10.51
C LEU A 234 10.14 5.64 11.12
N TYR A 235 9.45 6.41 10.31
CA TYR A 235 8.77 7.64 10.73
C TYR A 235 7.26 7.43 10.74
N GLN A 236 6.59 8.15 11.59
CA GLN A 236 5.14 8.22 11.67
C GLN A 236 4.71 9.68 11.54
N ILE A 237 3.76 9.92 10.66
CA ILE A 237 2.97 11.14 10.63
C ILE A 237 1.60 10.74 11.17
N THR A 238 1.26 11.23 12.34
CA THR A 238 -0.07 11.04 12.90
C THR A 238 -1.00 12.02 12.19
N ALA A 239 -2.11 11.51 11.65
CA ALA A 239 -3.24 12.37 11.40
C ALA A 239 -3.66 12.92 12.76
N ASP A 240 -3.70 14.25 12.91
CA ASP A 240 -4.43 14.81 14.04
C ASP A 240 -5.88 14.35 13.85
N HIS A 241 -6.21 13.22 14.48
CA HIS A 241 -7.60 12.83 14.62
C HIS A 241 -8.25 13.91 15.46
N LEU A 242 -8.96 14.79 14.79
CA LEU A 242 -9.89 15.66 15.49
C LEU A 242 -10.84 14.73 16.23
N LEU A 243 -10.62 14.61 17.53
CA LEU A 243 -11.53 13.86 18.36
C LEU A 243 -12.88 14.53 18.24
N SER A 244 -13.86 13.87 17.64
CA SER A 244 -15.20 14.45 17.48
C SER A 244 -15.68 14.93 18.85
N GLY A 245 -15.94 16.23 18.97
CA GLY A 245 -16.23 16.88 20.23
C GLY A 245 -15.05 17.56 20.93
N ASP A 246 -13.81 17.39 20.50
CA ASP A 246 -12.62 18.09 21.03
C ASP A 246 -12.43 19.43 20.33
N LEU A 247 -13.22 20.43 20.75
CA LEU A 247 -13.14 21.77 20.17
C LEU A 247 -11.96 22.57 20.72
N THR A 248 -11.35 22.14 21.81
CA THR A 248 -10.16 22.79 22.37
C THR A 248 -8.86 22.28 21.75
N GLY A 249 -8.87 21.10 21.10
CA GLY A 249 -7.70 20.47 20.48
C GLY A 249 -6.69 19.97 21.53
N ASP A 250 -7.14 19.68 22.75
CA ASP A 250 -6.25 19.20 23.82
C ASP A 250 -6.19 17.66 23.93
N GLY A 251 -6.94 16.95 23.06
CA GLY A 251 -7.01 15.49 23.00
C GLY A 251 -7.93 14.88 24.07
N LEU A 252 -8.71 15.67 24.79
CA LEU A 252 -9.58 15.21 25.88
C LEU A 252 -11.01 15.74 25.69
N LEU A 253 -12.00 14.84 25.69
CA LEU A 253 -13.39 15.26 25.74
C LEU A 253 -13.77 15.65 27.17
N ASN A 254 -14.06 16.94 27.41
CA ASN A 254 -14.38 17.46 28.72
C ASN A 254 -15.28 18.71 28.66
N ILE A 255 -15.57 19.27 29.82
CA ILE A 255 -16.47 20.44 29.92
C ILE A 255 -15.93 21.68 29.17
N SER A 256 -14.64 21.80 28.94
CA SER A 256 -14.06 22.92 28.20
C SER A 256 -14.53 22.94 26.74
N ASP A 257 -14.71 21.78 26.14
CA ASP A 257 -15.21 21.62 24.76
C ASP A 257 -16.70 22.02 24.69
N VAL A 258 -17.48 21.60 25.67
CA VAL A 258 -18.88 22.00 25.77
C VAL A 258 -19.01 23.54 25.88
N ILE A 259 -18.18 24.17 26.72
CA ILE A 259 -18.15 25.63 26.84
C ILE A 259 -17.75 26.29 25.52
N ARG A 260 -16.76 25.75 24.83
CA ARG A 260 -16.29 26.29 23.55
C ARG A 260 -17.36 26.15 22.46
N MET A 261 -18.01 24.99 22.35
CA MET A 261 -19.14 24.75 21.45
C MET A 261 -20.29 25.71 21.68
N VAL A 262 -20.71 25.88 22.93
CA VAL A 262 -21.77 26.84 23.32
C VAL A 262 -21.38 28.27 22.95
N ASN A 263 -20.12 28.66 23.10
CA ASN A 263 -19.66 30.00 22.73
C ASN A 263 -19.69 30.23 21.21
N ILE A 264 -19.46 29.19 20.40
CA ILE A 264 -19.62 29.23 18.93
C ILE A 264 -21.10 29.42 18.59
N ILE A 265 -21.99 28.59 19.16
CA ILE A 265 -23.44 28.67 18.93
C ILE A 265 -24.03 30.04 19.31
N LEU A 266 -23.56 30.62 20.40
CA LEU A 266 -23.99 31.95 20.85
C LEU A 266 -23.35 33.11 20.08
N GLY A 267 -22.45 32.84 19.15
CA GLY A 267 -21.72 33.86 18.39
C GLY A 267 -20.76 34.68 19.24
N ILE A 268 -20.33 34.17 20.38
CA ILE A 268 -19.28 34.79 21.21
C ILE A 268 -17.92 34.56 20.52
N ILE A 269 -17.71 33.34 19.98
CA ILE A 269 -16.63 33.03 19.06
C ILE A 269 -17.17 33.23 17.66
N THR A 270 -16.69 34.26 16.95
CA THR A 270 -17.23 34.68 15.64
C THR A 270 -16.42 34.16 14.47
N ASP A 271 -15.24 33.56 14.70
CA ASP A 271 -14.34 33.03 13.69
C ASP A 271 -13.73 31.72 14.20
N PRO A 272 -14.54 30.65 14.31
CA PRO A 272 -14.01 29.33 14.68
C PRO A 272 -13.16 28.79 13.53
N SER A 273 -12.10 28.05 13.87
CA SER A 273 -11.26 27.38 12.89
C SER A 273 -12.02 26.25 12.16
N GLU A 274 -11.54 25.84 10.99
CA GLU A 274 -12.11 24.69 10.26
C GLU A 274 -12.11 23.44 11.15
N GLN A 275 -11.05 23.23 11.93
CA GLN A 275 -10.93 22.12 12.87
C GLN A 275 -12.02 22.16 13.96
N GLU A 276 -12.31 23.33 14.51
CA GLU A 276 -13.37 23.48 15.51
C GLU A 276 -14.76 23.24 14.90
N LEU A 277 -14.95 23.65 13.63
CA LEU A 277 -16.20 23.40 12.92
C LEU A 277 -16.39 21.90 12.65
N GLU A 278 -15.33 21.20 12.24
CA GLU A 278 -15.37 19.77 11.99
C GLU A 278 -15.54 18.96 13.28
N ALA A 279 -14.78 19.28 14.34
CA ALA A 279 -14.90 18.61 15.63
C ALA A 279 -16.25 18.86 16.30
N GLY A 280 -16.86 20.02 16.03
CA GLY A 280 -18.11 20.45 16.66
C GLY A 280 -19.40 19.91 16.02
N ASP A 281 -19.35 19.53 14.75
CA ASP A 281 -20.47 18.90 14.03
C ASP A 281 -20.48 17.38 14.27
N ILE A 282 -20.96 16.99 15.46
CA ILE A 282 -20.90 15.59 15.91
C ILE A 282 -21.91 14.69 15.19
N ASN A 283 -23.03 15.27 14.76
CA ASN A 283 -24.09 14.54 14.05
C ASN A 283 -23.92 14.56 12.52
N ALA A 284 -22.89 15.28 12.01
CA ALA A 284 -22.57 15.43 10.60
C ALA A 284 -23.71 16.04 9.75
N ASP A 285 -24.47 16.99 10.32
CA ASP A 285 -25.53 17.69 9.61
C ASP A 285 -25.11 19.05 9.01
N THR A 286 -23.82 19.39 9.12
CA THR A 286 -23.16 20.62 8.65
C THR A 286 -23.41 21.88 9.50
N PHE A 287 -24.07 21.74 10.62
CA PHE A 287 -24.33 22.84 11.57
C PHE A 287 -23.84 22.47 12.98
N ILE A 288 -23.22 23.42 13.67
CA ILE A 288 -22.95 23.26 15.11
C ILE A 288 -24.13 23.87 15.86
N ASP A 289 -24.92 23.04 16.49
CA ASP A 289 -26.11 23.50 17.23
C ASP A 289 -26.29 22.77 18.58
N VAL A 290 -27.46 22.95 19.18
CA VAL A 290 -27.75 22.37 20.49
C VAL A 290 -27.79 20.84 20.49
N PHE A 291 -28.01 20.20 19.32
CA PHE A 291 -28.01 18.76 19.21
C PHE A 291 -26.60 18.21 19.39
N ASP A 292 -25.57 18.91 18.84
CA ASP A 292 -24.18 18.53 19.04
C ASP A 292 -23.74 18.68 20.48
N VAL A 293 -24.23 19.75 21.18
CA VAL A 293 -23.96 19.90 22.59
C VAL A 293 -24.49 18.69 23.40
N VAL A 294 -25.68 18.21 23.07
CA VAL A 294 -26.26 17.02 23.72
C VAL A 294 -25.42 15.79 23.46
N LEU A 295 -25.04 15.57 22.21
CA LEU A 295 -24.18 14.44 21.83
C LEU A 295 -22.81 14.50 22.49
N LEU A 296 -22.20 15.70 22.57
CA LEU A 296 -20.93 15.87 23.26
C LEU A 296 -21.04 15.54 24.76
N VAL A 297 -22.10 15.96 25.40
CA VAL A 297 -22.33 15.64 26.82
C VAL A 297 -22.52 14.14 27.00
N ASP A 298 -23.24 13.45 26.11
CA ASP A 298 -23.41 12.01 26.15
C ASP A 298 -22.09 11.28 25.98
N LEU A 299 -21.22 11.71 25.02
CA LEU A 299 -19.87 11.18 24.83
C LEU A 299 -19.01 11.35 26.10
N ILE A 300 -19.03 12.52 26.73
CA ILE A 300 -18.28 12.79 27.96
C ILE A 300 -18.77 11.92 29.13
N LEU A 301 -20.05 11.63 29.19
CA LEU A 301 -20.66 10.81 30.26
C LEU A 301 -20.52 9.31 30.00
N GLY A 302 -20.09 8.91 28.78
CA GLY A 302 -19.91 7.52 28.40
C GLY A 302 -21.22 6.75 28.18
N ASN A 303 -22.28 7.44 27.74
CA ASN A 303 -23.61 6.89 27.47
C ASN A 303 -23.75 6.44 26.01
#